data_7886af7606a4147766d468f74158c627
#
_entry.id   7886af7606a4147766d468f74158c627
#
_cell.length_a   1.000
_cell.length_b   1.000
_cell.length_c   1.000
_cell.angle_alpha   90.00
_cell.angle_beta   90.00
_cell.angle_gamma   90.00
#
_symmetry.space_group_name_H-M   'P 1'
#
loop_
_entity.id
_entity.type
_entity.pdbx_description
1 polymer ?
#
loop_
_entity_poly.entity_id
_entity_poly.type
_entity_poly.pdbx_seq_one_letter_code
_entity_poly.pdbx_strand_id
1 'polypeptide(L)'
;DKIITAGEEIFRVYMPLTHIGRVCPLDTQVHGIDVKAGERVSLGWASANRDPEAFADPDEIKMDRRPNPHISFGYGPHLCLGAHHARAIMRQLITTLTERVAQIEILESEDNIEREADYDRKVGYHRLKVRLVENTAK
;
A
#
# COMPACT_ATOMS: atom_id res chain seq x y z
N ASP A 1 -10.05 16.21 6.13
CA ASP A 1 -8.62 16.53 6.35
C ASP A 1 -7.80 15.91 5.22
N LYS A 2 -7.13 16.76 4.42
CA LYS A 2 -6.38 16.35 3.22
C LYS A 2 -5.21 15.41 3.55
N ILE A 3 -4.56 15.60 4.71
CA ILE A 3 -3.43 14.77 5.14
C ILE A 3 -3.88 13.34 5.41
N ILE A 4 -5.03 13.16 6.03
CA ILE A 4 -5.60 11.83 6.29
C ILE A 4 -5.91 11.15 4.97
N THR A 5 -6.60 11.84 4.06
CA THR A 5 -6.99 11.27 2.75
C THR A 5 -5.77 10.88 1.92
N ALA A 6 -4.73 11.73 1.90
CA ALA A 6 -3.47 11.43 1.24
C ALA A 6 -2.77 10.21 1.86
N GLY A 7 -2.78 10.08 3.18
CA GLY A 7 -2.23 8.91 3.88
C GLY A 7 -2.92 7.62 3.50
N GLU A 8 -4.26 7.60 3.41
CA GLU A 8 -5.01 6.40 2.98
C GLU A 8 -4.70 6.05 1.51
N GLU A 9 -4.52 7.04 0.62
CA GLU A 9 -4.14 6.76 -0.76
C GLU A 9 -2.70 6.19 -0.87
N ILE A 10 -1.77 6.68 -0.07
CA ILE A 10 -0.42 6.12 0.02
C ILE A 10 -0.49 4.66 0.49
N PHE A 11 -1.29 4.34 1.50
CA PHE A 11 -1.49 2.96 1.95
C PHE A 11 -2.13 2.08 0.87
N ARG A 12 -3.09 2.60 0.09
CA ARG A 12 -3.69 1.85 -1.01
C ARG A 12 -2.66 1.46 -2.07
N VAL A 13 -1.84 2.42 -2.50
CA VAL A 13 -0.93 2.25 -3.64
C VAL A 13 0.36 1.52 -3.26
N TYR A 14 0.94 1.86 -2.10
CA TYR A 14 2.27 1.40 -1.69
C TYR A 14 2.23 0.41 -0.52
N MET A 15 1.20 -0.40 -0.45
CA MET A 15 1.08 -1.39 0.62
C MET A 15 2.27 -2.37 0.63
N PRO A 16 2.84 -2.66 1.81
CA PRO A 16 4.02 -3.53 1.92
C PRO A 16 3.71 -5.01 1.71
N LEU A 17 2.50 -5.47 2.10
CA LEU A 17 2.05 -6.85 1.92
C LEU A 17 1.18 -6.96 0.68
N THR A 18 1.75 -7.46 -0.42
CA THR A 18 1.04 -7.59 -1.69
C THR A 18 0.05 -8.75 -1.70
N HIS A 19 0.34 -9.81 -0.95
CA HIS A 19 -0.51 -10.99 -0.83
C HIS A 19 -0.28 -11.70 0.49
N ILE A 20 -1.24 -12.53 0.89
CA ILE A 20 -1.14 -13.35 2.10
C ILE A 20 -1.78 -14.72 1.86
N GLY A 21 -1.11 -15.79 2.29
CA GLY A 21 -1.58 -17.16 2.15
C GLY A 21 -2.67 -17.52 3.17
N ARG A 22 -3.57 -18.38 2.75
CA ARG A 22 -4.54 -19.10 3.59
C ARG A 22 -4.56 -20.56 3.20
N VAL A 23 -5.02 -21.40 4.10
CA VAL A 23 -5.33 -22.80 3.83
C VAL A 23 -6.84 -22.96 3.89
N CYS A 24 -7.41 -23.56 2.87
CA CYS A 24 -8.84 -23.82 2.82
C CYS A 24 -9.20 -24.92 3.83
N PRO A 25 -10.06 -24.70 4.82
CA PRO A 25 -10.38 -25.71 5.82
C PRO A 25 -11.39 -26.75 5.34
N LEU A 26 -12.18 -26.42 4.34
CA LEU A 26 -13.27 -27.26 3.81
C LEU A 26 -13.32 -27.12 2.29
N ASP A 27 -13.86 -28.15 1.61
CA ASP A 27 -14.17 -28.04 0.19
C ASP A 27 -15.12 -26.87 -0.03
N THR A 28 -14.78 -26.00 -0.95
CA THR A 28 -15.55 -24.80 -1.29
C THR A 28 -15.41 -24.44 -2.76
N GLN A 29 -16.10 -23.40 -3.18
CA GLN A 29 -16.00 -22.86 -4.53
C GLN A 29 -15.82 -21.35 -4.48
N VAL A 30 -14.85 -20.84 -5.27
CA VAL A 30 -14.59 -19.40 -5.41
C VAL A 30 -14.74 -19.05 -6.89
N HIS A 31 -15.71 -18.21 -7.22
CA HIS A 31 -16.02 -17.80 -8.60
C HIS A 31 -16.12 -18.98 -9.59
N GLY A 32 -16.77 -20.07 -9.17
CA GLY A 32 -16.92 -21.27 -10.00
C GLY A 32 -15.72 -22.20 -10.04
N ILE A 33 -14.64 -21.89 -9.36
CA ILE A 33 -13.44 -22.74 -9.24
C ILE A 33 -13.53 -23.52 -7.95
N ASP A 34 -13.46 -24.85 -8.04
CA ASP A 34 -13.43 -25.73 -6.88
C ASP A 34 -12.10 -25.58 -6.14
N VAL A 35 -12.16 -25.42 -4.82
CA VAL A 35 -11.02 -25.38 -3.91
C VAL A 35 -11.22 -26.49 -2.86
N LYS A 36 -10.26 -27.40 -2.76
CA LYS A 36 -10.35 -28.52 -1.84
C LYS A 36 -9.81 -28.19 -0.45
N ALA A 37 -10.32 -28.89 0.54
CA ALA A 37 -9.77 -28.82 1.90
C ALA A 37 -8.26 -29.11 1.89
N GLY A 38 -7.49 -28.27 2.56
CA GLY A 38 -6.03 -28.35 2.61
C GLY A 38 -5.31 -27.60 1.48
N GLU A 39 -5.99 -27.16 0.44
CA GLU A 39 -5.37 -26.36 -0.61
C GLU A 39 -4.99 -24.96 -0.10
N ARG A 40 -3.91 -24.44 -0.67
CA ARG A 40 -3.42 -23.08 -0.38
C ARG A 40 -4.05 -22.10 -1.34
N VAL A 41 -4.57 -21.00 -0.79
CA VAL A 41 -5.08 -19.87 -1.55
C VAL A 41 -4.29 -18.61 -1.20
N SER A 42 -4.12 -17.73 -2.16
CA SER A 42 -3.46 -16.44 -1.96
C SER A 42 -4.47 -15.31 -2.07
N LEU A 43 -4.51 -14.46 -1.06
CA LEU A 43 -5.31 -13.25 -1.06
C LEU A 43 -4.47 -12.11 -1.63
N GLY A 44 -4.79 -11.67 -2.83
CA GLY A 44 -4.06 -10.62 -3.55
C GLY A 44 -4.49 -9.21 -3.12
N TRP A 45 -3.96 -8.73 -2.00
CA TRP A 45 -4.29 -7.39 -1.48
C TRP A 45 -3.95 -6.26 -2.45
N ALA A 46 -2.79 -6.35 -3.11
CA ALA A 46 -2.36 -5.33 -4.07
C ALA A 46 -3.29 -5.28 -5.30
N SER A 47 -3.74 -6.43 -5.78
CA SER A 47 -4.72 -6.54 -6.86
C SER A 47 -6.06 -5.97 -6.44
N ALA A 48 -6.56 -6.35 -5.26
CA ALA A 48 -7.84 -5.85 -4.74
C ALA A 48 -7.84 -4.31 -4.54
N ASN A 49 -6.70 -3.73 -4.16
CA ASN A 49 -6.55 -2.28 -4.04
C ASN A 49 -6.48 -1.55 -5.41
N ARG A 50 -6.42 -2.28 -6.51
CA ARG A 50 -6.41 -1.78 -7.89
C ARG A 50 -7.59 -2.32 -8.71
N ASP A 51 -8.59 -2.88 -8.05
CA ASP A 51 -9.78 -3.39 -8.70
C ASP A 51 -10.60 -2.23 -9.29
N PRO A 52 -10.83 -2.19 -10.61
CA PRO A 52 -11.60 -1.13 -11.25
C PRO A 52 -13.08 -1.13 -10.87
N GLU A 53 -13.60 -2.25 -10.33
CA GLU A 53 -14.96 -2.29 -9.79
C GLU A 53 -15.06 -1.56 -8.43
N ALA A 54 -13.96 -1.50 -7.67
CA ALA A 54 -13.89 -0.82 -6.38
C ALA A 54 -13.32 0.60 -6.45
N PHE A 55 -12.45 0.87 -7.41
CA PHE A 55 -11.71 2.13 -7.52
C PHE A 55 -11.78 2.69 -8.94
N ALA A 56 -12.36 3.86 -9.11
CA ALA A 56 -12.24 4.60 -10.36
C ALA A 56 -10.77 5.00 -10.59
N ASP A 57 -10.25 4.76 -11.80
CA ASP A 57 -8.85 5.01 -12.18
C ASP A 57 -7.87 4.42 -11.14
N PRO A 58 -7.84 3.08 -10.97
CA PRO A 58 -7.17 2.43 -9.85
C PRO A 58 -5.65 2.59 -9.88
N ASP A 59 -5.05 2.82 -11.04
CA ASP A 59 -3.61 3.03 -11.21
C ASP A 59 -3.18 4.48 -11.02
N GLU A 60 -4.13 5.42 -11.00
CA GLU A 60 -3.84 6.81 -10.68
C GLU A 60 -3.73 7.03 -9.18
N ILE A 61 -2.74 7.83 -8.78
CA ILE A 61 -2.57 8.27 -7.40
C ILE A 61 -3.36 9.56 -7.19
N LYS A 62 -4.45 9.46 -6.42
CA LYS A 62 -5.33 10.59 -6.12
C LYS A 62 -5.30 10.89 -4.61
N MET A 63 -4.52 11.89 -4.20
CA MET A 63 -4.34 12.24 -2.78
C MET A 63 -5.64 12.68 -2.07
N ASP A 64 -6.67 12.94 -2.84
CA ASP A 64 -8.01 13.32 -2.37
C ASP A 64 -9.07 12.25 -2.66
N ARG A 65 -8.67 11.02 -3.02
CA ARG A 65 -9.58 9.92 -3.37
C ARG A 65 -10.64 9.70 -2.29
N ARG A 66 -11.90 9.75 -2.73
CA ARG A 66 -13.07 9.43 -1.90
C ARG A 66 -14.18 8.83 -2.78
N PRO A 67 -14.77 7.69 -2.41
CA PRO A 67 -14.36 6.81 -1.31
C PRO A 67 -13.01 6.13 -1.58
N ASN A 68 -12.37 5.64 -0.50
CA ASN A 68 -11.12 4.88 -0.60
C ASN A 68 -11.21 3.60 0.27
N PRO A 69 -11.98 2.59 -0.19
CA PRO A 69 -12.24 1.36 0.57
C PRO A 69 -11.09 0.36 0.49
N HIS A 70 -9.84 0.81 0.57
CA HIS A 70 -8.69 -0.06 0.47
C HIS A 70 -8.59 -1.08 1.61
N ILE A 71 -8.03 -2.24 1.33
CA ILE A 71 -7.84 -3.33 2.27
C ILE A 71 -6.38 -3.57 2.65
N SER A 72 -5.53 -2.52 2.59
CA SER A 72 -4.11 -2.58 2.93
C SER A 72 -3.82 -3.07 4.35
N PHE A 73 -4.77 -2.92 5.24
CA PHE A 73 -4.70 -3.41 6.63
C PHE A 73 -5.46 -4.73 6.84
N GLY A 74 -5.88 -5.39 5.78
CA GLY A 74 -6.72 -6.57 5.85
C GLY A 74 -8.19 -6.26 6.14
N TYR A 75 -8.94 -7.31 6.45
CA TYR A 75 -10.37 -7.23 6.73
C TYR A 75 -10.80 -8.32 7.71
N GLY A 76 -11.88 -8.07 8.46
CA GLY A 76 -12.50 -9.05 9.36
C GLY A 76 -11.66 -9.33 10.62
N PRO A 77 -11.70 -10.57 11.16
CA PRO A 77 -11.04 -10.93 12.41
C PRO A 77 -9.51 -10.77 12.41
N HIS A 78 -8.90 -10.74 11.22
CA HIS A 78 -7.46 -10.55 11.02
C HIS A 78 -7.09 -9.13 10.60
N LEU A 79 -7.96 -8.14 10.81
CA LEU A 79 -7.63 -6.74 10.61
C LEU A 79 -6.34 -6.40 11.35
N CYS A 80 -5.45 -5.67 10.69
CA CYS A 80 -4.15 -5.30 11.25
C CYS A 80 -4.29 -4.59 12.61
N LEU A 81 -3.72 -5.17 13.64
CA LEU A 81 -3.74 -4.60 15.00
C LEU A 81 -3.07 -3.21 15.03
N GLY A 82 -2.02 -3.01 14.22
CA GLY A 82 -1.26 -1.77 14.13
C GLY A 82 -1.85 -0.70 13.20
N ALA A 83 -3.03 -0.91 12.60
CA ALA A 83 -3.59 0.01 11.60
C ALA A 83 -3.72 1.46 12.08
N HIS A 84 -4.19 1.66 13.31
CA HIS A 84 -4.31 3.00 13.89
C HIS A 84 -2.95 3.64 14.15
N HIS A 85 -1.98 2.82 14.57
CA HIS A 85 -0.60 3.28 14.82
C HIS A 85 0.08 3.72 13.52
N ALA A 86 -0.02 2.90 12.48
CA ALA A 86 0.50 3.23 11.15
C ALA A 86 -0.10 4.54 10.59
N ARG A 87 -1.40 4.72 10.76
CA ARG A 87 -2.09 5.96 10.36
C ARG A 87 -1.61 7.19 11.14
N ALA A 88 -1.39 7.03 12.45
CA ALA A 88 -0.86 8.12 13.28
C ALA A 88 0.56 8.52 12.87
N ILE A 89 1.43 7.54 12.63
CA ILE A 89 2.81 7.78 12.14
C ILE A 89 2.78 8.46 10.77
N MET A 90 2.00 7.93 9.83
CA MET A 90 1.90 8.51 8.47
C MET A 90 1.39 9.94 8.50
N ARG A 91 0.33 10.20 9.29
CA ARG A 91 -0.21 11.54 9.48
C ARG A 91 0.86 12.51 10.02
N GLN A 92 1.60 12.09 11.07
CA GLN A 92 2.65 12.92 11.64
C GLN A 92 3.78 13.17 10.66
N LEU A 93 4.19 12.15 9.91
CA LEU A 93 5.23 12.27 8.87
C LEU A 93 4.82 13.28 7.80
N ILE A 94 3.63 13.12 7.20
CA ILE A 94 3.15 14.03 6.15
C ILE A 94 3.02 15.44 6.70
N THR A 95 2.45 15.62 7.91
CA THR A 95 2.32 16.94 8.54
C THR A 95 3.69 17.59 8.70
N THR A 96 4.66 16.87 9.27
CA THR A 96 6.00 17.42 9.50
C THR A 96 6.70 17.78 8.18
N LEU A 97 6.59 16.92 7.17
CA LEU A 97 7.19 17.19 5.86
C LEU A 97 6.56 18.43 5.21
N THR A 98 5.22 18.53 5.21
CA THR A 98 4.53 19.67 4.58
C THR A 98 4.78 21.00 5.30
N GLU A 99 5.03 20.97 6.61
CA GLU A 99 5.31 22.18 7.40
C GLU A 99 6.77 22.65 7.27
N ARG A 100 7.72 21.69 7.21
CA ARG A 100 9.15 21.99 7.35
C ARG A 100 9.95 21.90 6.07
N VAL A 101 9.44 21.19 5.07
CA VAL A 101 10.18 20.90 3.84
C VAL A 101 9.53 21.57 2.65
N ALA A 102 10.26 22.47 2.01
CA ALA A 102 9.83 23.12 0.78
C ALA A 102 10.03 22.21 -0.44
N GLN A 103 11.11 21.41 -0.45
CA GLN A 103 11.45 20.55 -1.56
C GLN A 103 12.24 19.31 -1.09
N ILE A 104 12.00 18.20 -1.73
CA ILE A 104 12.78 16.96 -1.57
C ILE A 104 13.55 16.74 -2.87
N GLU A 105 14.88 16.81 -2.82
CA GLU A 105 15.76 16.55 -3.95
C GLU A 105 16.31 15.14 -3.84
N ILE A 106 16.12 14.33 -4.88
CA ILE A 106 16.72 12.99 -4.96
C ILE A 106 18.16 13.18 -5.47
N LEU A 107 19.13 12.85 -4.64
CA LEU A 107 20.56 12.95 -4.97
C LEU A 107 21.11 11.65 -5.55
N GLU A 108 20.62 10.51 -5.03
CA GLU A 108 21.09 9.18 -5.41
C GLU A 108 19.96 8.19 -5.17
N SER A 109 19.73 7.28 -6.10
CA SER A 109 18.77 6.17 -5.90
C SER A 109 19.32 4.90 -6.53
N GLU A 110 19.14 3.79 -5.82
CA GLU A 110 19.43 2.44 -6.26
C GLU A 110 18.22 1.56 -5.97
N ASP A 111 17.59 1.06 -7.03
CA ASP A 111 16.37 0.28 -6.93
C ASP A 111 16.63 -1.08 -6.28
N ASN A 112 15.72 -1.50 -5.41
CA ASN A 112 15.66 -2.86 -4.91
C ASN A 112 14.70 -3.65 -5.80
N ILE A 113 15.28 -4.56 -6.61
CA ILE A 113 14.53 -5.41 -7.53
C ILE A 113 14.55 -6.85 -7.00
N GLU A 114 13.38 -7.36 -6.67
CA GLU A 114 13.19 -8.79 -6.46
C GLU A 114 12.95 -9.46 -7.80
N ARG A 115 13.73 -10.50 -8.08
CA ARG A 115 13.61 -11.29 -9.30
C ARG A 115 12.87 -12.58 -8.99
N GLU A 116 11.75 -12.75 -9.64
CA GLU A 116 10.95 -13.96 -9.65
C GLU A 116 11.17 -14.72 -10.97
N ALA A 117 10.68 -15.95 -11.06
CA ALA A 117 10.92 -16.78 -12.24
C ALA A 117 10.47 -16.12 -13.56
N ASP A 118 9.36 -15.40 -13.52
CA ASP A 118 8.68 -14.87 -14.72
C ASP A 118 8.62 -13.33 -14.78
N TYR A 119 9.06 -12.63 -13.74
CA TYR A 119 9.02 -11.16 -13.71
C TYR A 119 9.99 -10.56 -12.68
N ASP A 120 10.38 -9.32 -12.92
CA ASP A 120 11.10 -8.49 -11.97
C ASP A 120 10.12 -7.53 -11.27
N ARG A 121 10.25 -7.41 -9.95
CA ARG A 121 9.42 -6.52 -9.13
C ARG A 121 10.27 -5.52 -8.36
N LYS A 122 10.03 -4.24 -8.60
CA LYS A 122 10.61 -3.20 -7.76
C LYS A 122 9.87 -3.17 -6.42
N VAL A 123 10.59 -3.46 -5.33
CA VAL A 123 10.05 -3.49 -3.96
C VAL A 123 10.45 -2.27 -3.13
N GLY A 124 11.20 -1.36 -3.70
CA GLY A 124 11.66 -0.14 -3.05
C GLY A 124 13.03 0.29 -3.54
N TYR A 125 13.87 0.72 -2.62
CA TYR A 125 15.23 1.15 -2.89
C TYR A 125 16.21 0.46 -1.94
N HIS A 126 17.35 0.02 -2.46
CA HIS A 126 18.52 -0.36 -1.63
C HIS A 126 19.16 0.88 -1.01
N ARG A 127 19.17 1.97 -1.80
CA ARG A 127 19.65 3.28 -1.34
C ARG A 127 18.78 4.38 -1.92
N LEU A 128 18.37 5.28 -1.07
CA LEU A 128 17.71 6.52 -1.47
C LEU A 128 18.30 7.66 -0.65
N LYS A 129 19.15 8.47 -1.29
CA LYS A 129 19.74 9.65 -0.67
C LYS A 129 18.99 10.89 -1.13
N VAL A 130 18.48 11.63 -0.18
CA VAL A 130 17.71 12.84 -0.45
C VAL A 130 18.30 14.02 0.30
N ARG A 131 18.11 15.22 -0.26
CA ARG A 131 18.29 16.49 0.44
C ARG A 131 16.90 17.05 0.73
N LEU A 132 16.69 17.40 1.98
CA LEU A 132 15.51 18.12 2.40
C LEU A 132 15.84 19.62 2.42
N VAL A 133 15.15 20.39 1.60
CA VAL A 133 15.29 21.85 1.58
C VAL A 133 14.25 22.39 2.56
N GLU A 134 14.71 23.12 3.56
CA GLU A 134 13.85 23.67 4.60
C GLU A 134 12.91 24.73 4.04
N ASN A 135 11.71 24.77 4.58
CA ASN A 135 10.75 25.83 4.31
C ASN A 135 11.13 27.08 5.13
N THR A 136 11.73 28.06 4.50
CA THR A 136 12.16 29.31 5.14
C THR A 136 11.06 30.37 5.23
N ALA A 137 9.87 30.08 4.70
CA ALA A 137 8.71 30.96 4.77
C ALA A 137 7.93 30.74 6.09
N LYS A 138 8.42 31.33 7.17
CA LYS A 138 7.65 31.63 8.40
C LYS A 138 7.88 33.07 8.80
#